data_311a28fd77bfa5538aa6f304b8eedcb3
#
_entry.id   311a28fd77bfa5538aa6f304b8eedcb3
#
_cell.length_a   1.000
_cell.length_b   1.000
_cell.length_c   1.000
_cell.angle_alpha   90.00
_cell.angle_beta   90.00
_cell.angle_gamma   90.00
#
_symmetry.space_group_name_H-M   'P 1'
#
loop_
_entity.id
_entity.type
_entity.pdbx_description
1 polymer ?
#
loop_
_entity_poly.entity_id
_entity_poly.type
_entity_poly.pdbx_seq_one_letter_code
_entity_poly.pdbx_strand_id
1 'polypeptide(L)'
;MRFCDIKGHAELKRRLAAGIDGGRISHAQLFVGAAGSGTLPLALAYTQYLHCTARHDGDSCGECPSCRQIEKLAHPDLHLVFPVNKQGKKPTNGLVANDFINEFRALWERTGGYFSAQQWYDSLDLGKTLKGAIAVREAEEMIRKLSFKSFASKYKTMLIWLPKSKESYHCCAEK
;
A
#
# COMPACT_ATOMS: atom_id res chain seq x y z
N MET A 1 3.88 -11.60 -1.87
CA MET A 1 2.44 -11.70 -1.51
C MET A 1 1.62 -11.89 -2.77
N ARG A 2 1.10 -13.07 -3.01
CA ARG A 2 0.28 -13.42 -4.18
C ARG A 2 -1.19 -13.57 -3.78
N PHE A 3 -2.09 -13.64 -4.72
CA PHE A 3 -3.51 -13.91 -4.41
C PHE A 3 -3.71 -15.24 -3.71
N CYS A 4 -2.94 -16.28 -4.05
CA CYS A 4 -3.01 -17.58 -3.39
C CYS A 4 -2.60 -17.54 -1.90
N ASP A 5 -1.75 -16.60 -1.51
CA ASP A 5 -1.29 -16.45 -0.13
C ASP A 5 -2.39 -15.88 0.80
N ILE A 6 -3.44 -15.30 0.23
CA ILE A 6 -4.54 -14.67 0.97
C ILE A 6 -5.68 -15.66 1.14
N LYS A 7 -6.11 -15.87 2.37
CA LYS A 7 -7.24 -16.77 2.66
C LYS A 7 -8.57 -16.16 2.24
N GLY A 8 -9.43 -16.95 1.64
CA GLY A 8 -10.78 -16.52 1.22
C GLY A 8 -10.78 -15.56 0.01
N HIS A 9 -11.88 -14.85 -0.16
CA HIS A 9 -12.10 -13.84 -1.21
C HIS A 9 -11.92 -14.33 -2.66
N ALA A 10 -12.18 -15.62 -2.94
CA ALA A 10 -11.91 -16.23 -4.24
C ALA A 10 -12.57 -15.48 -5.41
N GLU A 11 -13.85 -15.12 -5.27
CA GLU A 11 -14.59 -14.37 -6.30
C GLU A 11 -14.00 -12.97 -6.54
N LEU A 12 -13.64 -12.28 -5.45
CA LEU A 12 -13.05 -10.93 -5.55
C LEU A 12 -11.69 -10.99 -6.25
N LYS A 13 -10.82 -11.93 -5.87
CA LYS A 13 -9.51 -12.13 -6.51
C LYS A 13 -9.65 -12.38 -8.01
N ARG A 14 -10.58 -13.27 -8.39
CA ARG A 14 -10.87 -13.58 -9.80
C ARG A 14 -11.31 -12.34 -10.56
N ARG A 15 -12.19 -11.51 -9.99
CA ARG A 15 -12.64 -10.26 -10.61
C ARG A 15 -11.50 -9.25 -10.76
N LEU A 16 -10.64 -9.12 -9.74
CA LEU A 16 -9.49 -8.23 -9.76
C LEU A 16 -8.49 -8.65 -10.85
N ALA A 17 -8.16 -9.94 -10.93
CA ALA A 17 -7.30 -10.50 -11.96
C ALA A 17 -7.88 -10.27 -13.36
N ALA A 18 -9.14 -10.64 -13.58
CA ALA A 18 -9.83 -10.46 -14.86
C ALA A 18 -9.90 -8.98 -15.30
N GLY A 19 -10.01 -8.04 -14.35
CA GLY A 19 -9.96 -6.61 -14.63
C GLY A 19 -8.61 -6.19 -15.22
N ILE A 20 -7.52 -6.65 -14.63
CA ILE A 20 -6.16 -6.37 -15.10
C ILE A 20 -5.91 -7.03 -16.45
N ASP A 21 -6.26 -8.31 -16.61
CA ASP A 21 -6.02 -9.06 -17.84
C ASP A 21 -6.86 -8.51 -19.02
N GLY A 22 -8.06 -8.01 -18.71
CA GLY A 22 -8.93 -7.32 -19.67
C GLY A 22 -8.55 -5.85 -19.92
N GLY A 23 -7.45 -5.36 -19.35
CA GLY A 23 -7.00 -3.97 -19.51
C GLY A 23 -7.91 -2.92 -18.84
N ARG A 24 -8.86 -3.34 -18.03
CA ARG A 24 -9.81 -2.46 -17.32
C ARG A 24 -9.31 -2.14 -15.90
N ILE A 25 -8.30 -1.30 -15.84
CA ILE A 25 -7.68 -0.89 -14.59
C ILE A 25 -8.19 0.49 -14.23
N SER A 26 -8.87 0.60 -13.09
CA SER A 26 -9.33 1.89 -12.58
C SER A 26 -8.16 2.72 -12.08
N HIS A 27 -8.19 4.03 -12.29
CA HIS A 27 -7.17 4.97 -11.80
C HIS A 27 -7.11 4.99 -10.26
N ALA A 28 -8.24 4.82 -9.59
CA ALA A 28 -8.34 4.71 -8.15
C ALA A 28 -9.22 3.52 -7.77
N GLN A 29 -8.79 2.74 -6.79
CA GLN A 29 -9.53 1.60 -6.23
C GLN A 29 -9.53 1.69 -4.72
N LEU A 30 -10.68 1.48 -4.11
CA LEU A 30 -10.84 1.50 -2.66
C LEU A 30 -11.10 0.07 -2.15
N PHE A 31 -10.20 -0.42 -1.32
CA PHE A 31 -10.35 -1.70 -0.61
C PHE A 31 -10.92 -1.44 0.78
N VAL A 32 -12.15 -1.87 1.02
CA VAL A 32 -12.86 -1.70 2.30
C VAL A 32 -13.16 -3.05 2.90
N GLY A 33 -12.91 -3.19 4.20
CA GLY A 33 -13.20 -4.42 4.93
C GLY A 33 -13.06 -4.22 6.43
N ALA A 34 -13.56 -5.19 7.20
CA ALA A 34 -13.36 -5.20 8.64
C ALA A 34 -11.88 -5.32 9.02
N ALA A 35 -11.53 -4.92 10.22
CA ALA A 35 -10.18 -5.11 10.74
C ALA A 35 -9.80 -6.61 10.67
N GLY A 36 -8.62 -6.91 10.16
CA GLY A 36 -8.15 -8.29 9.99
C GLY A 36 -8.67 -9.04 8.74
N SER A 37 -9.55 -8.43 7.93
CA SER A 37 -10.07 -9.07 6.71
C SER A 37 -9.04 -9.18 5.56
N GLY A 38 -7.82 -8.68 5.74
CA GLY A 38 -6.76 -8.78 4.74
C GLY A 38 -6.84 -7.75 3.61
N THR A 39 -7.46 -6.59 3.84
CA THR A 39 -7.55 -5.52 2.83
C THR A 39 -6.19 -5.03 2.35
N LEU A 40 -5.22 -4.82 3.26
CA LEU A 40 -3.87 -4.38 2.91
C LEU A 40 -3.09 -5.47 2.16
N PRO A 41 -3.03 -6.74 2.61
CA PRO A 41 -2.47 -7.84 1.83
C PRO A 41 -3.09 -7.98 0.45
N LEU A 42 -4.42 -7.86 0.33
CA LEU A 42 -5.12 -7.97 -0.95
C LEU A 42 -4.75 -6.83 -1.91
N ALA A 43 -4.66 -5.60 -1.42
CA ALA A 43 -4.22 -4.46 -2.22
C ALA A 43 -2.79 -4.64 -2.71
N LEU A 44 -1.89 -5.20 -1.88
CA LEU A 44 -0.52 -5.48 -2.31
C LEU A 44 -0.46 -6.65 -3.31
N ALA A 45 -1.24 -7.72 -3.12
CA ALA A 45 -1.32 -8.82 -4.08
C ALA A 45 -1.85 -8.34 -5.43
N TYR A 46 -2.86 -7.46 -5.44
CA TYR A 46 -3.35 -6.80 -6.63
C TYR A 46 -2.26 -5.97 -7.31
N THR A 47 -1.51 -5.19 -6.55
CA THR A 47 -0.36 -4.43 -7.06
C THR A 47 0.70 -5.35 -7.64
N GLN A 48 1.03 -6.45 -6.97
CA GLN A 48 2.00 -7.43 -7.47
C GLN A 48 1.52 -8.09 -8.75
N TYR A 49 0.23 -8.42 -8.86
CA TYR A 49 -0.35 -8.95 -10.09
C TYR A 49 -0.28 -7.94 -11.23
N LEU A 50 -0.57 -6.67 -10.95
CA LEU A 50 -0.51 -5.58 -11.93
C LEU A 50 0.90 -5.41 -12.52
N HIS A 51 1.94 -5.48 -11.69
CA HIS A 51 3.34 -5.29 -12.09
C HIS A 51 4.03 -6.58 -12.54
N CYS A 52 3.40 -7.73 -12.38
CA CYS A 52 3.98 -9.01 -12.76
C CYS A 52 4.15 -9.12 -14.28
N THR A 53 5.33 -9.53 -14.72
CA THR A 53 5.67 -9.70 -16.14
C THR A 53 5.34 -11.09 -16.68
N ALA A 54 5.07 -12.07 -15.79
CA ALA A 54 4.82 -13.46 -16.14
C ALA A 54 3.64 -14.02 -15.34
N ARG A 55 2.47 -13.37 -15.49
CA ARG A 55 1.21 -13.80 -14.84
C ARG A 55 0.74 -15.14 -15.41
N HIS A 56 0.24 -16.00 -14.57
CA HIS A 56 -0.38 -17.27 -14.95
C HIS A 56 -1.46 -17.67 -13.96
N ASP A 57 -2.42 -18.46 -14.38
CA ASP A 57 -3.49 -19.04 -13.56
C ASP A 57 -4.26 -18.02 -12.69
N GLY A 58 -4.37 -16.78 -13.16
CA GLY A 58 -5.05 -15.69 -12.43
C GLY A 58 -4.24 -15.17 -11.22
N ASP A 59 -2.93 -15.48 -11.15
CA ASP A 59 -2.05 -14.99 -10.09
C ASP A 59 -0.70 -14.49 -10.62
N SER A 60 0.05 -13.79 -9.79
CA SER A 60 1.41 -13.36 -10.08
C SER A 60 2.39 -14.52 -9.94
N CYS A 61 3.45 -14.54 -10.76
CA CYS A 61 4.40 -15.63 -10.76
C CYS A 61 5.22 -15.75 -9.44
N GLY A 62 5.35 -14.66 -8.67
CA GLY A 62 6.17 -14.62 -7.44
C GLY A 62 7.68 -14.53 -7.66
N GLU A 63 8.19 -14.79 -8.87
CA GLU A 63 9.62 -15.00 -9.14
C GLU A 63 10.27 -13.88 -9.96
N CYS A 64 9.51 -13.19 -10.80
CA CYS A 64 10.07 -12.11 -11.61
C CYS A 64 10.61 -10.96 -10.74
N PRO A 65 11.51 -10.13 -11.27
CA PRO A 65 12.11 -9.02 -10.50
C PRO A 65 11.07 -8.12 -9.85
N SER A 66 9.99 -7.77 -10.56
CA SER A 66 8.90 -6.96 -10.01
C SER A 66 8.20 -7.63 -8.82
N CYS A 67 7.89 -8.94 -8.93
CA CYS A 67 7.28 -9.69 -7.83
C CYS A 67 8.16 -9.69 -6.57
N ARG A 68 9.45 -9.99 -6.73
CA ARG A 68 10.42 -10.01 -5.62
C ARG A 68 10.59 -8.64 -4.96
N GLN A 69 10.59 -7.58 -5.75
CA GLN A 69 10.71 -6.21 -5.23
C GLN A 69 9.42 -5.76 -4.53
N ILE A 70 8.25 -6.08 -5.07
CA ILE A 70 6.96 -5.73 -4.44
C ILE A 70 6.77 -6.50 -3.14
N GLU A 71 7.14 -7.75 -3.08
CA GLU A 71 7.08 -8.55 -1.85
C GLU A 71 7.88 -7.92 -0.71
N LYS A 72 9.03 -7.34 -1.02
CA LYS A 72 9.88 -6.58 -0.09
C LYS A 72 9.47 -5.12 0.08
N LEU A 73 8.36 -4.69 -0.51
CA LEU A 73 7.92 -3.29 -0.54
C LEU A 73 9.01 -2.33 -1.05
N ALA A 74 9.80 -2.77 -2.05
CA ALA A 74 10.97 -2.06 -2.56
C ALA A 74 10.94 -1.82 -4.08
N HIS A 75 9.78 -2.00 -4.73
CA HIS A 75 9.63 -1.75 -6.16
C HIS A 75 9.66 -0.24 -6.43
N PRO A 76 10.42 0.25 -7.44
CA PRO A 76 10.59 1.69 -7.70
C PRO A 76 9.28 2.39 -8.09
N ASP A 77 8.36 1.69 -8.73
CA ASP A 77 7.05 2.22 -9.11
C ASP A 77 5.94 1.90 -8.10
N LEU A 78 6.26 1.37 -6.92
CA LEU A 78 5.36 1.21 -5.79
C LEU A 78 5.68 2.24 -4.71
N HIS A 79 4.74 3.12 -4.45
CA HIS A 79 4.83 4.11 -3.39
C HIS A 79 3.84 3.78 -2.29
N LEU A 80 4.31 3.78 -1.05
CA LEU A 80 3.51 3.51 0.14
C LEU A 80 3.25 4.80 0.89
N VAL A 81 2.02 4.99 1.32
CA VAL A 81 1.58 6.09 2.16
C VAL A 81 0.78 5.51 3.32
N PHE A 82 1.17 5.86 4.53
CA PHE A 82 0.54 5.41 5.75
C PHE A 82 0.64 6.49 6.84
N PRO A 83 -0.26 6.48 7.83
CA PRO A 83 -0.26 7.50 8.86
C PRO A 83 0.98 7.40 9.75
N VAL A 84 1.63 8.54 9.98
CA VAL A 84 2.81 8.69 10.83
C VAL A 84 2.60 9.79 11.87
N ASN A 85 3.40 9.80 12.94
CA ASN A 85 3.33 10.81 13.98
C ASN A 85 4.73 11.23 14.47
N LYS A 86 4.78 12.38 15.13
CA LYS A 86 5.97 13.16 15.49
C LYS A 86 6.66 12.75 16.79
N GLN A 87 6.37 11.66 17.45
CA GLN A 87 6.91 11.47 18.79
C GLN A 87 8.45 11.48 18.82
N GLY A 88 9.02 12.48 19.48
CA GLY A 88 10.45 12.56 19.83
C GLY A 88 11.40 13.05 18.74
N LYS A 89 11.01 13.11 17.49
CA LYS A 89 11.83 13.68 16.42
C LYS A 89 11.29 15.06 16.02
N LYS A 90 12.11 16.10 16.09
CA LYS A 90 11.81 17.43 15.56
C LYS A 90 12.28 17.47 14.08
N PRO A 91 11.46 17.15 13.09
CA PRO A 91 11.87 17.40 11.72
C PRO A 91 11.63 18.86 11.41
N THR A 92 12.62 19.53 10.90
CA THR A 92 12.56 20.88 10.38
C THR A 92 11.54 21.00 9.24
N ASN A 93 11.20 19.89 8.59
CA ASN A 93 10.46 19.88 7.32
C ASN A 93 9.23 18.97 7.27
N GLY A 94 8.62 18.58 8.39
CA GLY A 94 7.47 17.65 8.43
C GLY A 94 7.87 16.20 8.12
N LEU A 95 7.15 15.23 8.71
CA LEU A 95 7.37 13.79 8.51
C LEU A 95 6.55 13.28 7.32
N VAL A 96 7.13 12.37 6.58
CA VAL A 96 6.47 11.62 5.50
C VAL A 96 6.56 10.11 5.75
N ALA A 97 5.67 9.33 5.13
CA ALA A 97 5.64 7.88 5.29
C ALA A 97 6.98 7.23 4.95
N ASN A 98 7.71 7.78 4.00
CA ASN A 98 9.01 7.26 3.59
C ASN A 98 10.08 7.31 4.70
N ASP A 99 9.95 8.20 5.67
CA ASP A 99 10.90 8.29 6.81
C ASP A 99 10.77 7.09 7.75
N PHE A 100 9.66 6.34 7.66
CA PHE A 100 9.34 5.17 8.49
C PHE A 100 9.17 3.91 7.66
N ILE A 101 9.69 3.87 6.44
CA ILE A 101 9.50 2.74 5.54
C ILE A 101 10.16 1.46 6.05
N ASN A 102 11.26 1.57 6.79
CA ASN A 102 11.96 0.42 7.34
C ASN A 102 11.16 -0.24 8.47
N GLU A 103 10.57 0.56 9.35
CA GLU A 103 9.68 0.10 10.42
C GLU A 103 8.43 -0.57 9.84
N PHE A 104 7.87 0.02 8.78
CA PHE A 104 6.72 -0.56 8.09
C PHE A 104 7.07 -1.91 7.43
N ARG A 105 8.23 -2.01 6.78
CA ARG A 105 8.74 -3.27 6.20
C ARG A 105 8.97 -4.32 7.27
N ALA A 106 9.59 -3.99 8.39
CA ALA A 106 9.81 -4.92 9.49
C ALA A 106 8.48 -5.45 10.06
N LEU A 107 7.47 -4.60 10.22
CA LEU A 107 6.15 -5.02 10.63
C LEU A 107 5.46 -5.89 9.56
N TRP A 108 5.60 -5.52 8.29
CA TRP A 108 5.09 -6.28 7.15
C TRP A 108 5.68 -7.70 7.11
N GLU A 109 6.99 -7.84 7.20
CA GLU A 109 7.70 -9.13 7.18
C GLU A 109 7.25 -10.05 8.32
N ARG A 110 7.06 -9.48 9.52
CA ARG A 110 6.63 -10.23 10.70
C ARG A 110 5.18 -10.71 10.63
N THR A 111 4.30 -9.95 9.98
CA THR A 111 2.84 -10.16 10.05
C THR A 111 2.21 -10.54 8.72
N GLY A 112 2.96 -10.50 7.62
CA GLY A 112 2.41 -10.67 6.28
C GLY A 112 1.36 -9.62 5.90
N GLY A 113 1.44 -8.42 6.49
CA GLY A 113 0.47 -7.34 6.28
C GLY A 113 -0.84 -7.46 7.07
N TYR A 114 -0.99 -8.49 7.89
CA TYR A 114 -2.15 -8.67 8.79
C TYR A 114 -1.89 -8.00 10.13
N PHE A 115 -1.91 -6.67 10.16
CA PHE A 115 -1.74 -5.89 11.38
C PHE A 115 -2.77 -4.76 11.44
N SER A 116 -3.08 -4.35 12.66
CA SER A 116 -4.00 -3.24 12.94
C SER A 116 -3.25 -1.90 12.97
N ALA A 117 -4.01 -0.81 12.90
CA ALA A 117 -3.47 0.54 13.12
C ALA A 117 -2.76 0.66 14.47
N GLN A 118 -3.29 0.00 15.51
CA GLN A 118 -2.67 0.04 16.84
C GLN A 118 -1.31 -0.66 16.85
N GLN A 119 -1.20 -1.84 16.24
CA GLN A 119 0.09 -2.53 16.13
C GLN A 119 1.13 -1.72 15.33
N TRP A 120 0.67 -0.97 14.34
CA TRP A 120 1.54 -0.02 13.63
C TRP A 120 2.01 1.11 14.54
N TYR A 121 1.10 1.74 15.28
CA TYR A 121 1.48 2.81 16.20
C TYR A 121 2.35 2.33 17.37
N ASP A 122 2.10 1.13 17.85
CA ASP A 122 2.93 0.49 18.87
C ASP A 122 4.36 0.22 18.36
N SER A 123 4.51 -0.13 17.08
CA SER A 123 5.84 -0.33 16.46
C SER A 123 6.64 0.96 16.28
N LEU A 124 5.98 2.11 16.37
CA LEU A 124 6.60 3.44 16.35
C LEU A 124 6.84 4.03 17.75
N ASP A 125 6.61 3.26 18.82
CA ASP A 125 6.65 3.72 20.21
C ASP A 125 5.75 4.93 20.53
N LEU A 126 4.64 5.06 19.77
CA LEU A 126 3.73 6.21 19.89
C LEU A 126 2.84 6.17 21.14
N GLY A 127 2.88 5.11 21.93
CA GLY A 127 1.99 4.93 23.07
C GLY A 127 0.52 4.81 22.69
N LYS A 128 -0.34 4.52 23.66
CA LYS A 128 -1.78 4.25 23.40
C LYS A 128 -2.62 5.48 23.03
N THR A 129 -2.13 6.67 23.28
CA THR A 129 -2.88 7.94 23.15
C THR A 129 -2.62 8.68 21.84
N LEU A 130 -1.49 8.43 21.19
CA LEU A 130 -1.12 9.15 19.97
C LEU A 130 -1.52 8.37 18.73
N LYS A 131 -2.24 9.02 17.83
CA LYS A 131 -2.62 8.50 16.51
C LYS A 131 -1.75 9.12 15.45
N GLY A 132 -1.41 8.34 14.43
CA GLY A 132 -0.76 8.85 13.23
C GLY A 132 -1.74 9.58 12.32
N ALA A 133 -1.22 10.46 11.50
CA ALA A 133 -1.97 11.14 10.44
C ALA A 133 -1.15 11.16 9.15
N ILE A 134 -1.85 11.24 8.02
CA ILE A 134 -1.24 11.56 6.72
C ILE A 134 -1.26 13.09 6.62
N ALA A 135 -0.09 13.70 6.66
CA ALA A 135 0.05 15.15 6.70
C ALA A 135 -0.06 15.76 5.28
N VAL A 136 -0.32 17.08 5.21
CA VAL A 136 -0.38 17.84 3.94
C VAL A 136 0.89 17.66 3.11
N ARG A 137 2.05 17.66 3.76
CA ARG A 137 3.33 17.41 3.08
C ARG A 137 3.39 16.05 2.37
N GLU A 138 2.77 15.01 2.94
CA GLU A 138 2.65 13.72 2.26
C GLU A 138 1.90 13.86 0.94
N ALA A 139 0.83 14.69 0.90
CA ALA A 139 0.08 14.93 -0.32
C ALA A 139 0.94 15.63 -1.40
N GLU A 140 1.78 16.57 -1.01
CA GLU A 140 2.75 17.23 -1.93
C GLU A 140 3.75 16.21 -2.50
N GLU A 141 4.29 15.33 -1.66
CA GLU A 141 5.17 14.25 -2.07
C GLU A 141 4.46 13.23 -2.99
N MET A 142 3.19 12.93 -2.71
CA MET A 142 2.36 12.05 -3.56
C MET A 142 2.23 12.63 -4.97
N ILE A 143 1.85 13.92 -5.08
CA ILE A 143 1.71 14.62 -6.36
C ILE A 143 3.05 14.61 -7.10
N ARG A 144 4.13 14.94 -6.41
CA ARG A 144 5.48 14.94 -6.97
C ARG A 144 5.86 13.55 -7.50
N LYS A 145 5.65 12.50 -6.73
CA LYS A 145 5.97 11.11 -7.14
C LYS A 145 5.12 10.67 -8.32
N LEU A 146 3.83 11.03 -8.36
CA LEU A 146 2.93 10.65 -9.45
C LEU A 146 3.22 11.41 -10.76
N SER A 147 3.78 12.61 -10.71
CA SER A 147 4.12 13.40 -11.91
C SER A 147 5.29 12.84 -12.70
N PHE A 148 6.16 12.03 -12.09
CA PHE A 148 7.24 11.36 -12.82
C PHE A 148 6.72 10.13 -13.59
N LYS A 149 7.34 9.84 -14.74
CA LYS A 149 7.07 8.58 -15.46
C LYS A 149 7.43 7.36 -14.61
N SER A 150 6.75 6.24 -14.87
CA SER A 150 7.13 4.95 -14.31
C SER A 150 8.55 4.57 -14.75
N PHE A 151 9.29 3.88 -13.89
CA PHE A 151 10.68 3.54 -14.11
C PHE A 151 10.87 2.09 -14.61
N ALA A 152 10.28 1.14 -13.92
CA ALA A 152 10.52 -0.29 -14.15
C ALA A 152 9.32 -1.01 -14.76
N SER A 153 8.14 -0.43 -14.74
CA SER A 153 6.92 -1.07 -15.22
C SER A 153 6.01 -0.12 -16.00
N LYS A 154 4.96 -0.67 -16.61
CA LYS A 154 3.96 0.11 -17.35
C LYS A 154 3.16 1.05 -16.45
N TYR A 155 3.00 0.69 -15.18
CA TYR A 155 2.15 1.39 -14.22
C TYR A 155 2.98 1.92 -13.06
N LYS A 156 2.51 3.02 -12.48
CA LYS A 156 2.97 3.53 -11.20
C LYS A 156 1.83 3.38 -10.21
N THR A 157 2.10 2.79 -9.08
CA THR A 157 1.09 2.48 -8.07
C THR A 157 1.38 3.21 -6.77
N MET A 158 0.36 3.82 -6.22
CA MET A 158 0.41 4.41 -4.88
C MET A 158 -0.60 3.68 -3.99
N LEU A 159 -0.11 3.02 -2.96
CA LEU A 159 -0.92 2.33 -1.98
C LEU A 159 -1.03 3.18 -0.73
N ILE A 160 -2.23 3.68 -0.46
CA ILE A 160 -2.52 4.52 0.70
C ILE A 160 -3.25 3.65 1.73
N TRP A 161 -2.58 3.38 2.84
CA TRP A 161 -3.16 2.61 3.93
C TRP A 161 -3.73 3.54 4.99
N LEU A 162 -4.97 3.27 5.45
CA LEU A 162 -5.71 4.08 6.41
C LEU A 162 -5.83 5.56 5.99
N PRO A 163 -6.42 5.86 4.83
CA PRO A 163 -6.55 7.25 4.36
C PRO A 163 -7.44 8.12 5.26
N LYS A 164 -8.14 7.53 6.22
CA LYS A 164 -8.99 8.24 7.20
C LYS A 164 -8.31 8.28 8.56
N SER A 165 -7.87 9.46 9.01
CA SER A 165 -8.00 9.85 10.40
C SER A 165 -9.39 10.42 10.60
N LYS A 166 -9.98 10.32 11.80
CA LYS A 166 -11.44 10.47 12.10
C LYS A 166 -12.17 11.74 11.64
N GLU A 167 -11.60 12.64 10.87
CA GLU A 167 -12.14 14.00 10.68
C GLU A 167 -12.27 14.55 9.26
N SER A 168 -12.09 13.78 8.20
CA SER A 168 -12.41 14.35 6.88
C SER A 168 -12.83 13.30 5.85
N TYR A 169 -14.12 13.29 5.56
CA TYR A 169 -14.64 12.74 4.33
C TYR A 169 -14.44 13.75 3.21
N HIS A 170 -13.38 13.64 2.44
CA HIS A 170 -13.36 14.18 1.09
C HIS A 170 -12.53 13.23 0.23
N CYS A 171 -13.23 12.44 -0.53
CA CYS A 171 -12.67 11.69 -1.63
C CYS A 171 -12.56 12.66 -2.80
N CYS A 172 -11.38 13.21 -3.06
CA CYS A 172 -11.13 13.90 -4.32
C CYS A 172 -10.61 12.87 -5.32
N ALA A 173 -11.56 12.28 -6.06
CA ALA A 173 -11.28 11.77 -7.39
C ALA A 173 -11.57 12.92 -8.35
N GLU A 174 -10.59 13.64 -8.81
CA GLU A 174 -10.71 14.49 -9.99
C GLU A 174 -9.64 14.14 -11.01
N LYS A 175 -10.09 14.19 -12.27
CA LYS A 175 -9.56 13.72 -13.55
C LYS A 175 -8.18 14.26 -13.89
#